data_18646279a35859a4518bb59a06019cb1
#
_entry.id   18646279a35859a4518bb59a06019cb1
#
_cell.length_a   1.000
_cell.length_b   1.000
_cell.length_c   1.000
_cell.angle_alpha   90.00
_cell.angle_beta   90.00
_cell.angle_gamma   90.00
#
_symmetry.space_group_name_H-M   'P 1'
#
loop_
_entity.id
_entity.type
_entity.pdbx_description
1 polymer ?
#
loop_
_entity_poly.entity_id
_entity_poly.type
_entity_poly.pdbx_seq_one_letter_code
_entity_poly.pdbx_strand_id
1 'polypeptide(L)'
;ENFLFDFIGDTNVTGKRILEIGCAEAGLLKFYQNKGAICSELELSDVRFNNALLLNEPNAFHLFQANICEPDSYSNEIIEKYDTIVIRDVIEHIENKTTALANIFNLLKPGGKLFVSFPPKYCAYAGHQQTVPTLLGKLPYLHVLPNFIYKAYLNLISCPVNKINYLISTKETRISIRQMRNLEIGR
;
A
#
# COMPACT_ATOMS: atom_id res chain seq x y z
N GLU A 1 -9.08 -11.83 -7.54
CA GLU A 1 -7.75 -12.46 -7.62
C GLU A 1 -7.29 -12.65 -9.06
N ASN A 2 -8.14 -13.15 -9.97
CA ASN A 2 -7.80 -13.25 -11.40
C ASN A 2 -7.60 -11.88 -12.07
N PHE A 3 -8.31 -10.84 -11.62
CA PHE A 3 -8.24 -9.48 -12.17
C PHE A 3 -6.81 -8.92 -12.22
N LEU A 4 -5.99 -9.19 -11.21
CA LEU A 4 -4.62 -8.66 -11.17
C LEU A 4 -3.73 -9.32 -12.23
N PHE A 5 -3.89 -10.63 -12.48
CA PHE A 5 -3.19 -11.32 -13.57
C PHE A 5 -3.57 -10.79 -14.94
N ASP A 6 -4.88 -10.62 -15.17
CA ASP A 6 -5.39 -10.09 -16.43
C ASP A 6 -4.89 -8.67 -16.67
N PHE A 7 -4.84 -7.85 -15.61
CA PHE A 7 -4.36 -6.48 -15.67
C PHE A 7 -2.84 -6.39 -15.90
N ILE A 8 -2.04 -7.22 -15.23
CA ILE A 8 -0.58 -7.27 -15.40
C ILE A 8 -0.23 -7.93 -16.75
N GLY A 9 -1.17 -8.67 -17.36
CA GLY A 9 -0.96 -9.37 -18.64
C GLY A 9 0.01 -10.55 -18.53
N ASP A 10 0.13 -11.15 -17.34
CA ASP A 10 1.08 -12.21 -17.05
C ASP A 10 0.33 -13.41 -16.47
N THR A 11 -0.09 -14.30 -17.34
CA THR A 11 -0.86 -15.50 -16.95
C THR A 11 -0.03 -16.60 -16.31
N ASN A 12 1.31 -16.58 -16.52
CA ASN A 12 2.25 -17.53 -15.92
C ASN A 12 3.22 -16.80 -14.99
N VAL A 13 3.11 -17.08 -13.70
CA VAL A 13 3.98 -16.53 -12.65
C VAL A 13 4.96 -17.56 -12.06
N THR A 14 5.01 -18.77 -12.60
CA THR A 14 5.90 -19.83 -12.12
C THR A 14 7.37 -19.36 -12.19
N GLY A 15 8.06 -19.40 -11.06
CA GLY A 15 9.46 -18.96 -10.92
C GLY A 15 9.65 -17.44 -10.94
N LYS A 16 8.60 -16.62 -11.13
CA LYS A 16 8.71 -15.17 -11.06
C LYS A 16 8.77 -14.68 -9.63
N ARG A 17 9.59 -13.65 -9.41
CA ARG A 17 9.73 -12.99 -8.12
C ARG A 17 8.71 -11.86 -8.01
N ILE A 18 7.86 -11.93 -6.99
CA ILE A 18 6.81 -10.95 -6.73
C ILE A 18 7.02 -10.34 -5.35
N LEU A 19 7.06 -9.02 -5.28
CA LEU A 19 7.08 -8.25 -4.02
C LEU A 19 5.73 -7.56 -3.83
N GLU A 20 5.10 -7.73 -2.68
CA GLU A 20 4.00 -6.89 -2.23
C GLU A 20 4.51 -5.90 -1.18
N ILE A 21 4.15 -4.61 -1.31
CA ILE A 21 4.49 -3.58 -0.35
C ILE A 21 3.24 -3.21 0.43
N GLY A 22 3.27 -3.43 1.77
CA GLY A 22 2.18 -3.13 2.68
C GLY A 22 0.97 -4.06 2.54
N CYS A 23 1.18 -5.36 2.57
CA CYS A 23 0.17 -6.37 2.23
C CYS A 23 -0.87 -6.66 3.32
N ALA A 24 -0.77 -6.06 4.50
CA ALA A 24 -1.66 -6.24 5.65
C ALA A 24 -1.83 -7.69 6.14
N GLU A 25 -2.31 -8.63 5.32
CA GLU A 25 -2.61 -10.02 5.70
C GLU A 25 -2.07 -11.07 4.71
N ALA A 26 -1.17 -10.68 3.80
CA ALA A 26 -0.46 -11.55 2.85
C ALA A 26 -1.34 -12.48 1.95
N GLY A 27 -2.65 -12.29 1.93
CA GLY A 27 -3.57 -13.17 1.22
C GLY A 27 -3.33 -13.25 -0.29
N LEU A 28 -2.86 -12.16 -0.91
CA LEU A 28 -2.51 -12.13 -2.33
C LEU A 28 -1.25 -12.94 -2.61
N LEU A 29 -0.23 -12.83 -1.77
CA LEU A 29 1.03 -13.54 -1.93
C LEU A 29 0.84 -15.05 -1.88
N LYS A 30 -0.01 -15.55 -0.98
CA LYS A 30 -0.35 -16.97 -0.90
C LYS A 30 -0.98 -17.49 -2.19
N PHE A 31 -1.81 -16.68 -2.85
CA PHE A 31 -2.39 -17.02 -4.15
C PHE A 31 -1.32 -17.15 -5.25
N TYR A 32 -0.36 -16.22 -5.32
CA TYR A 32 0.73 -16.27 -6.28
C TYR A 32 1.72 -17.42 -6.01
N GLN A 33 2.02 -17.65 -4.75
CA GLN A 33 2.87 -18.76 -4.35
C GLN A 33 2.27 -20.11 -4.75
N ASN A 34 0.97 -20.32 -4.56
CA ASN A 34 0.28 -21.52 -5.00
C ASN A 34 0.33 -21.72 -6.53
N LYS A 35 0.69 -20.67 -7.28
CA LYS A 35 0.93 -20.73 -8.73
C LYS A 35 2.42 -20.80 -9.08
N GLY A 36 3.28 -21.07 -8.11
CA GLY A 36 4.71 -21.28 -8.29
C GLY A 36 5.55 -20.00 -8.34
N ALA A 37 5.03 -18.85 -7.93
CA ALA A 37 5.82 -17.64 -7.78
C ALA A 37 6.70 -17.68 -6.51
N ILE A 38 7.82 -16.95 -6.55
CA ILE A 38 8.68 -16.67 -5.39
C ILE A 38 8.22 -15.34 -4.81
N CYS A 39 7.54 -15.39 -3.66
CA CYS A 39 6.88 -14.24 -3.07
C CYS A 39 7.68 -13.61 -1.94
N SER A 40 7.62 -12.29 -1.86
CA SER A 40 8.19 -11.49 -0.77
C SER A 40 7.22 -10.38 -0.36
N GLU A 41 7.30 -9.96 0.88
CA GLU A 41 6.55 -8.86 1.46
C GLU A 41 7.46 -7.84 2.14
N LEU A 42 7.14 -6.57 2.00
CA LEU A 42 7.76 -5.47 2.74
C LEU A 42 6.66 -4.73 3.51
N GLU A 43 6.69 -4.78 4.82
CA GLU A 43 5.71 -4.13 5.70
C GLU A 43 6.41 -3.23 6.73
N LEU A 44 5.90 -2.00 6.88
CA LEU A 44 6.43 -1.02 7.82
C LEU A 44 5.90 -1.21 9.25
N SER A 45 4.64 -1.62 9.39
CA SER A 45 3.95 -1.69 10.67
C SER A 45 4.33 -2.95 11.44
N ASP A 46 4.89 -2.80 12.65
CA ASP A 46 5.21 -3.91 13.56
C ASP A 46 4.03 -4.85 13.77
N VAL A 47 2.84 -4.29 13.97
CA VAL A 47 1.62 -5.08 14.24
C VAL A 47 1.24 -5.92 13.02
N ARG A 48 1.27 -5.33 11.82
CA ARG A 48 0.93 -6.04 10.58
C ARG A 48 2.00 -7.06 10.22
N PHE A 49 3.26 -6.70 10.37
CA PHE A 49 4.38 -7.61 10.15
C PHE A 49 4.28 -8.86 11.06
N ASN A 50 4.02 -8.68 12.36
CA ASN A 50 3.84 -9.79 13.28
C ASN A 50 2.61 -10.65 12.94
N ASN A 51 1.52 -10.03 12.49
CA ASN A 51 0.36 -10.79 12.00
C ASN A 51 0.71 -11.58 10.74
N ALA A 52 1.43 -10.99 9.80
CA ALA A 52 1.89 -11.68 8.60
C ALA A 52 2.82 -12.86 8.93
N LEU A 53 3.71 -12.73 9.91
CA LEU A 53 4.54 -13.84 10.40
C LEU A 53 3.70 -15.00 10.92
N LEU A 54 2.63 -14.72 11.67
CA LEU A 54 1.73 -15.75 12.19
C LEU A 54 0.95 -16.48 11.09
N LEU A 55 0.65 -15.78 9.99
CA LEU A 55 -0.10 -16.32 8.85
C LEU A 55 0.80 -17.00 7.81
N ASN A 56 2.12 -16.75 7.89
CA ASN A 56 3.13 -17.28 6.96
C ASN A 56 3.57 -18.69 7.35
N GLU A 57 2.65 -19.66 7.41
CA GLU A 57 2.97 -21.06 7.69
C GLU A 57 3.16 -21.87 6.40
N PRO A 58 4.17 -22.74 6.38
CA PRO A 58 5.49 -22.74 7.02
C PRO A 58 6.54 -22.02 6.16
N ASN A 59 6.82 -20.76 6.43
CA ASN A 59 7.80 -19.94 5.70
C ASN A 59 7.53 -19.84 4.18
N ALA A 60 6.29 -19.60 3.84
CA ALA A 60 5.81 -19.63 2.47
C ALA A 60 6.39 -18.50 1.62
N PHE A 61 6.71 -17.34 2.22
CA PHE A 61 7.31 -16.20 1.54
C PHE A 61 8.28 -15.43 2.46
N HIS A 62 9.15 -14.63 1.85
CA HIS A 62 10.09 -13.80 2.57
C HIS A 62 9.40 -12.53 3.09
N LEU A 63 9.50 -12.28 4.40
CA LEU A 63 8.93 -11.09 5.04
C LEU A 63 10.04 -10.14 5.46
N PHE A 64 9.93 -8.87 5.05
CA PHE A 64 10.86 -7.79 5.42
C PHE A 64 10.12 -6.73 6.23
N GLN A 65 10.57 -6.48 7.46
CA GLN A 65 10.09 -5.35 8.24
C GLN A 65 10.90 -4.12 7.90
N ALA A 66 10.39 -3.28 7.00
CA ALA A 66 11.18 -2.19 6.44
C ALA A 66 10.33 -1.02 5.95
N ASN A 67 10.99 0.13 5.75
CA ASN A 67 10.42 1.32 5.14
C ASN A 67 10.88 1.45 3.69
N ILE A 68 9.97 1.40 2.74
CA ILE A 68 10.30 1.54 1.32
C ILE A 68 10.98 2.88 0.97
N CYS A 69 10.80 3.90 1.81
CA CYS A 69 11.50 5.19 1.65
C CYS A 69 12.94 5.17 2.17
N GLU A 70 13.35 4.13 2.90
CA GLU A 70 14.65 4.00 3.56
C GLU A 70 15.40 2.76 3.07
N PRO A 71 16.15 2.83 1.95
CA PRO A 71 16.84 1.67 1.37
C PRO A 71 17.71 0.90 2.35
N ASP A 72 18.35 1.59 3.29
CA ASP A 72 19.23 0.95 4.28
C ASP A 72 18.47 -0.02 5.19
N SER A 73 17.14 0.13 5.31
CA SER A 73 16.30 -0.75 6.12
C SER A 73 16.07 -2.14 5.51
N TYR A 74 16.36 -2.33 4.21
CA TYR A 74 16.13 -3.60 3.50
C TYR A 74 17.23 -4.00 2.51
N SER A 75 18.18 -3.13 2.17
CA SER A 75 19.19 -3.39 1.13
C SER A 75 20.10 -4.57 1.41
N ASN A 76 20.31 -4.89 2.69
CA ASN A 76 21.11 -6.05 3.08
C ASN A 76 20.36 -7.38 2.95
N GLU A 77 19.02 -7.34 2.91
CA GLU A 77 18.17 -8.53 2.87
C GLU A 77 17.59 -8.77 1.47
N ILE A 78 17.26 -7.69 0.75
CA ILE A 78 16.74 -7.76 -0.62
C ILE A 78 17.90 -7.66 -1.61
N ILE A 79 18.47 -8.81 -1.95
CA ILE A 79 19.62 -8.89 -2.88
C ILE A 79 19.15 -9.00 -4.34
N GLU A 80 18.04 -9.72 -4.59
CA GLU A 80 17.55 -9.99 -5.92
C GLU A 80 16.36 -9.09 -6.30
N LYS A 81 16.35 -8.67 -7.57
CA LYS A 81 15.28 -7.84 -8.12
C LYS A 81 14.02 -8.64 -8.46
N TYR A 82 12.90 -7.94 -8.57
CA TYR A 82 11.58 -8.51 -8.76
C TYR A 82 11.09 -8.36 -10.21
N ASP A 83 10.35 -9.36 -10.67
CA ASP A 83 9.66 -9.33 -11.97
C ASP A 83 8.40 -8.46 -11.87
N THR A 84 7.75 -8.48 -10.70
CA THR A 84 6.55 -7.68 -10.43
C THR A 84 6.58 -7.15 -9.01
N ILE A 85 6.23 -5.87 -8.86
CA ILE A 85 5.98 -5.26 -7.55
C ILE A 85 4.53 -4.81 -7.50
N VAL A 86 3.86 -5.08 -6.38
CA VAL A 86 2.45 -4.78 -6.16
C VAL A 86 2.31 -3.83 -4.97
N ILE A 87 1.56 -2.75 -5.15
CA ILE A 87 1.18 -1.81 -4.08
C ILE A 87 -0.33 -1.63 -4.14
N ARG A 88 -1.03 -2.00 -3.07
CA ARG A 88 -2.48 -1.87 -2.98
C ARG A 88 -2.89 -1.11 -1.75
N ASP A 89 -3.52 0.05 -1.95
CA ASP A 89 -4.06 0.91 -0.90
C ASP A 89 -3.00 1.29 0.17
N VAL A 90 -1.77 1.58 -0.29
CA VAL A 90 -0.61 1.95 0.53
C VAL A 90 -0.02 3.27 0.09
N ILE A 91 0.05 3.54 -1.22
CA ILE A 91 0.72 4.73 -1.76
C ILE A 91 0.12 6.05 -1.22
N GLU A 92 -1.16 6.06 -0.90
CA GLU A 92 -1.85 7.22 -0.29
C GLU A 92 -1.40 7.50 1.14
N HIS A 93 -0.75 6.56 1.82
CA HIS A 93 -0.22 6.71 3.17
C HIS A 93 1.26 7.14 3.19
N ILE A 94 1.96 7.02 2.07
CA ILE A 94 3.37 7.40 1.97
C ILE A 94 3.49 8.91 1.80
N GLU A 95 4.27 9.59 2.66
CA GLU A 95 4.51 11.03 2.53
C GLU A 95 5.37 11.35 1.31
N ASN A 96 6.55 10.76 1.22
CA ASN A 96 7.49 10.97 0.13
C ASN A 96 7.32 9.90 -0.98
N LYS A 97 6.29 10.09 -1.80
CA LYS A 97 5.96 9.17 -2.90
C LYS A 97 7.03 9.10 -3.98
N THR A 98 7.72 10.20 -4.22
CA THR A 98 8.82 10.27 -5.21
C THR A 98 9.96 9.35 -4.79
N THR A 99 10.40 9.46 -3.55
CA THR A 99 11.46 8.57 -3.00
C THR A 99 11.01 7.12 -2.99
N ALA A 100 9.78 6.85 -2.53
CA ALA A 100 9.24 5.49 -2.53
C ALA A 100 9.24 4.87 -3.94
N LEU A 101 8.72 5.60 -4.94
CA LEU A 101 8.68 5.11 -6.31
C LEU A 101 10.08 4.91 -6.90
N ALA A 102 11.01 5.83 -6.67
CA ALA A 102 12.41 5.66 -7.09
C ALA A 102 13.02 4.37 -6.51
N ASN A 103 12.83 4.12 -5.22
CA ASN A 103 13.32 2.92 -4.57
C ASN A 103 12.64 1.65 -5.11
N ILE A 104 11.32 1.71 -5.36
CA ILE A 104 10.56 0.60 -5.97
C ILE A 104 11.12 0.26 -7.36
N PHE A 105 11.40 1.28 -8.20
CA PHE A 105 12.00 1.05 -9.50
C PHE A 105 13.40 0.43 -9.42
N ASN A 106 14.17 0.79 -8.40
CA ASN A 106 15.47 0.17 -8.14
C ASN A 106 15.35 -1.33 -7.77
N LEU A 107 14.23 -1.75 -7.20
CA LEU A 107 13.94 -3.14 -6.87
C LEU A 107 13.38 -3.94 -8.06
N LEU A 108 12.93 -3.29 -9.14
CA LEU A 108 12.45 -3.98 -10.34
C LEU A 108 13.58 -4.44 -11.24
N LYS A 109 13.41 -5.60 -11.86
CA LYS A 109 14.23 -6.04 -12.99
C LYS A 109 14.02 -5.12 -14.20
N PRO A 110 14.96 -5.03 -15.14
CA PRO A 110 14.70 -4.44 -16.44
C PRO A 110 13.48 -5.08 -17.11
N GLY A 111 12.48 -4.29 -17.49
CA GLY A 111 11.21 -4.79 -18.02
C GLY A 111 10.22 -5.35 -16.99
N GLY A 112 10.57 -5.28 -15.70
CA GLY A 112 9.66 -5.63 -14.61
C GLY A 112 8.45 -4.69 -14.53
N LYS A 113 7.39 -5.15 -13.88
CA LYS A 113 6.10 -4.44 -13.82
C LYS A 113 5.80 -3.94 -12.43
N LEU A 114 5.30 -2.71 -12.33
CA LEU A 114 4.74 -2.15 -11.10
C LEU A 114 3.23 -2.04 -11.24
N PHE A 115 2.49 -2.69 -10.33
CA PHE A 115 1.06 -2.51 -10.16
C PHE A 115 0.78 -1.62 -8.94
N VAL A 116 0.01 -0.55 -9.15
CA VAL A 116 -0.39 0.36 -8.07
C VAL A 116 -1.89 0.54 -8.09
N SER A 117 -2.57 0.26 -6.97
CA SER A 117 -3.96 0.65 -6.74
C SER A 117 -4.06 1.56 -5.53
N PHE A 118 -4.96 2.53 -5.60
CA PHE A 118 -5.21 3.47 -4.52
C PHE A 118 -6.57 4.16 -4.69
N PRO A 119 -7.25 4.58 -3.61
CA PRO A 119 -8.41 5.43 -3.69
C PRO A 119 -8.01 6.85 -4.12
N PRO A 120 -8.42 7.31 -5.33
CA PRO A 120 -8.05 8.66 -5.78
C PRO A 120 -8.52 9.75 -4.83
N LYS A 121 -7.73 10.79 -4.64
CA LYS A 121 -7.94 11.91 -3.68
C LYS A 121 -9.37 12.45 -3.62
N TYR A 122 -10.08 12.44 -4.71
CA TYR A 122 -11.43 13.01 -4.83
C TYR A 122 -12.53 11.95 -4.92
N CYS A 123 -12.26 10.68 -4.68
CA CYS A 123 -13.33 9.68 -4.56
C CYS A 123 -14.04 9.81 -3.21
N ALA A 124 -15.25 9.24 -3.12
CA ALA A 124 -16.15 9.43 -1.98
C ALA A 124 -15.54 9.13 -0.60
N TYR A 125 -14.62 8.17 -0.54
CA TYR A 125 -14.04 7.64 0.70
C TYR A 125 -12.51 7.68 0.75
N ALA A 126 -11.88 8.53 -0.06
CA ALA A 126 -10.42 8.68 -0.07
C ALA A 126 -9.81 9.09 1.28
N GLY A 127 -10.59 9.63 2.19
CA GLY A 127 -10.17 9.99 3.55
C GLY A 127 -10.36 8.87 4.56
N HIS A 128 -10.73 7.66 4.15
CA HIS A 128 -11.00 6.49 5.01
C HIS A 128 -12.06 6.73 6.10
N GLN A 129 -12.90 7.76 5.95
CA GLN A 129 -13.93 8.11 6.93
C GLN A 129 -15.00 7.03 7.12
N GLN A 130 -15.17 6.12 6.15
CA GLN A 130 -16.05 4.94 6.29
C GLN A 130 -15.64 4.01 7.45
N THR A 131 -14.41 4.14 7.94
CA THR A 131 -13.90 3.38 9.09
C THR A 131 -14.30 3.99 10.45
N VAL A 132 -14.96 5.16 10.47
CA VAL A 132 -15.51 5.76 11.68
C VAL A 132 -16.71 4.93 12.16
N PRO A 133 -16.83 4.65 13.48
CA PRO A 133 -17.88 3.75 14.00
C PRO A 133 -19.31 4.28 13.81
N THR A 134 -19.50 5.60 13.76
CA THR A 134 -20.82 6.24 13.65
C THR A 134 -21.31 6.33 12.21
N LEU A 135 -22.63 6.28 11.99
CA LEU A 135 -23.22 6.48 10.66
C LEU A 135 -22.88 7.85 10.07
N LEU A 136 -22.90 8.90 10.89
CA LEU A 136 -22.54 10.26 10.47
C LEU A 136 -21.07 10.35 10.04
N GLY A 137 -20.17 9.59 10.65
CA GLY A 137 -18.77 9.51 10.24
C GLY A 137 -18.56 8.88 8.86
N LYS A 138 -19.53 8.07 8.38
CA LYS A 138 -19.46 7.36 7.09
C LYS A 138 -19.99 8.16 5.91
N LEU A 139 -20.35 9.44 6.09
CA LEU A 139 -20.80 10.27 4.97
C LEU A 139 -19.69 10.43 3.94
N PRO A 140 -20.02 10.32 2.63
CA PRO A 140 -19.03 10.47 1.56
C PRO A 140 -18.50 11.92 1.51
N TYR A 141 -17.28 12.08 1.00
CA TYR A 141 -16.63 13.38 0.76
C TYR A 141 -16.33 14.25 2.01
N LEU A 142 -16.56 13.79 3.24
CA LEU A 142 -16.23 14.56 4.45
C LEU A 142 -14.76 15.01 4.48
N HIS A 143 -13.88 14.19 3.96
CA HIS A 143 -12.45 14.48 3.86
C HIS A 143 -12.11 15.65 2.90
N VAL A 144 -13.04 16.15 2.12
CA VAL A 144 -12.80 17.32 1.23
C VAL A 144 -12.91 18.63 2.01
N LEU A 145 -13.60 18.62 3.14
CA LEU A 145 -13.72 19.79 4.02
C LEU A 145 -12.35 20.32 4.47
N PRO A 146 -12.17 21.61 4.70
CA PRO A 146 -10.98 22.15 5.36
C PRO A 146 -10.65 21.42 6.66
N ASN A 147 -9.37 21.26 7.02
CA ASN A 147 -8.96 20.45 8.18
C ASN A 147 -9.65 20.86 9.47
N PHE A 148 -9.80 22.19 9.72
CA PHE A 148 -10.42 22.68 10.94
C PHE A 148 -11.92 22.31 11.03
N ILE A 149 -12.65 22.37 9.91
CA ILE A 149 -14.08 21.98 9.85
C ILE A 149 -14.20 20.47 10.00
N TYR A 150 -13.37 19.71 9.27
CA TYR A 150 -13.40 18.25 9.34
C TYR A 150 -13.08 17.75 10.74
N LYS A 151 -12.06 18.32 11.39
CA LYS A 151 -11.69 17.98 12.77
C LYS A 151 -12.80 18.34 13.77
N ALA A 152 -13.42 19.54 13.63
CA ALA A 152 -14.55 19.95 14.46
C ALA A 152 -15.74 19.00 14.30
N TYR A 153 -16.07 18.62 13.06
CA TYR A 153 -17.11 17.64 12.76
C TYR A 153 -16.84 16.27 13.40
N LEU A 154 -15.62 15.75 13.25
CA LEU A 154 -15.24 14.46 13.84
C LEU A 154 -15.33 14.47 15.38
N ASN A 155 -14.95 15.58 16.02
CA ASN A 155 -15.13 15.76 17.47
C ASN A 155 -16.61 15.79 17.86
N LEU A 156 -17.45 16.50 17.09
CA LEU A 156 -18.89 16.60 17.33
C LEU A 156 -19.59 15.24 17.33
N ILE A 157 -19.16 14.33 16.46
CA ILE A 157 -19.67 12.96 16.38
C ILE A 157 -18.95 11.97 17.30
N SER A 158 -18.17 12.46 18.27
CA SER A 158 -17.43 11.68 19.27
C SER A 158 -16.45 10.65 18.66
N CYS A 159 -15.79 11.02 17.57
CA CYS A 159 -14.75 10.17 16.98
C CYS A 159 -13.50 10.16 17.91
N PRO A 160 -12.90 8.99 18.18
CA PRO A 160 -11.70 8.90 19.03
C PRO A 160 -10.52 9.72 18.47
N VAL A 161 -9.76 10.38 19.36
CA VAL A 161 -8.67 11.29 18.98
C VAL A 161 -7.61 10.63 18.10
N ASN A 162 -7.20 9.42 18.43
CA ASN A 162 -6.27 8.63 17.60
C ASN A 162 -6.80 8.40 16.18
N LYS A 163 -8.10 8.14 16.04
CA LYS A 163 -8.77 7.99 14.75
C LYS A 163 -8.83 9.29 13.98
N ILE A 164 -9.11 10.42 14.67
CA ILE A 164 -9.09 11.75 14.04
C ILE A 164 -7.70 12.05 13.47
N ASN A 165 -6.63 11.80 14.23
CA ASN A 165 -5.26 12.01 13.78
C ASN A 165 -4.92 11.16 12.55
N TYR A 166 -5.30 9.88 12.55
CA TYR A 166 -5.16 8.99 11.40
C TYR A 166 -5.91 9.52 10.16
N LEU A 167 -7.16 9.95 10.31
CA LEU A 167 -7.97 10.46 9.20
C LEU A 167 -7.41 11.77 8.62
N ILE A 168 -6.88 12.64 9.46
CA ILE A 168 -6.23 13.89 9.03
C ILE A 168 -4.92 13.58 8.29
N SER A 169 -4.08 12.72 8.84
CA SER A 169 -2.83 12.27 8.20
C SER A 169 -3.11 11.65 6.81
N THR A 170 -4.04 10.69 6.73
CA THR A 170 -4.45 10.09 5.45
C THR A 170 -4.97 11.13 4.46
N LYS A 171 -5.74 12.12 4.95
CA LYS A 171 -6.23 13.22 4.11
C LYS A 171 -5.09 14.04 3.51
N GLU A 172 -3.99 14.25 4.22
CA GLU A 172 -2.86 15.06 3.77
C GLU A 172 -1.98 14.32 2.77
N THR A 173 -1.79 13.03 2.95
CA THR A 173 -0.91 12.20 2.12
C THR A 173 -1.57 11.65 0.85
N ARG A 174 -2.91 11.64 0.74
CA ARG A 174 -3.61 11.10 -0.43
C ARG A 174 -3.22 11.78 -1.75
N ILE A 175 -3.31 11.03 -2.83
CA ILE A 175 -2.89 11.46 -4.15
C ILE A 175 -4.04 11.41 -5.18
N SER A 176 -4.08 12.35 -6.11
CA SER A 176 -4.98 12.32 -7.26
C SER A 176 -4.38 11.53 -8.42
N ILE A 177 -5.22 11.07 -9.36
CA ILE A 177 -4.78 10.40 -10.58
C ILE A 177 -3.81 11.29 -11.36
N ARG A 178 -4.10 12.61 -11.46
CA ARG A 178 -3.22 13.56 -12.15
C ARG A 178 -1.85 13.68 -11.46
N GLN A 179 -1.84 13.77 -10.13
CA GLN A 179 -0.58 13.81 -9.38
C GLN A 179 0.22 12.52 -9.57
N MET A 180 -0.44 11.34 -9.51
CA MET A 180 0.22 10.06 -9.72
C MET A 180 0.86 9.96 -11.11
N ARG A 181 0.17 10.43 -12.17
CA ARG A 181 0.71 10.47 -13.54
C ARG A 181 1.91 11.41 -13.70
N ASN A 182 1.96 12.47 -12.90
CA ASN A 182 3.04 13.48 -12.95
C ASN A 182 4.21 13.12 -12.02
N LEU A 183 4.11 12.08 -11.19
CA LEU A 183 5.28 11.60 -10.48
C LEU A 183 6.29 11.13 -11.53
N GLU A 184 7.44 11.77 -11.57
CA GLU A 184 8.56 11.32 -12.40
C GLU A 184 9.00 9.95 -11.89
N ILE A 185 8.41 8.95 -12.50
CA ILE A 185 8.84 7.58 -12.38
C ILE A 185 10.10 7.53 -13.21
N GLY A 186 11.27 7.45 -12.58
CA GLY A 186 12.60 7.60 -13.17
C GLY A 186 12.68 6.98 -14.56
N ARG A 187 13.00 7.83 -15.53
CA ARG A 187 13.31 7.44 -16.91
C ARG A 187 14.68 6.79 -16.98
#